data_9a5d837965ca2ce0442f40e3335a97cf
#
_entry.id   9a5d837965ca2ce0442f40e3335a97cf
#
_cell.length_a   1.000
_cell.length_b   1.000
_cell.length_c   1.000
_cell.angle_alpha   90.00
_cell.angle_beta   90.00
_cell.angle_gamma   90.00
#
_symmetry.space_group_name_H-M   'P 1'
#
loop_
_entity.id
_entity.type
_entity.pdbx_description
1 polymer ?
#
loop_
_entity_poly.entity_id
_entity_poly.type
_entity_poly.pdbx_seq_one_letter_code
_entity_poly.pdbx_strand_id
1 'polypeptide(L)'
;MSNLNLNEVLRAYISCRKNKRNTVNQIKFELNVENNLYNLYTELKNETYRPGRSICFVVTYPKLREIFAADFKDRIVHHLLVARLEPYYEKRFIYDSYACRKDKGAHKAVLRLRKFSRQNKYYLQIDVKNFFTSIDKNSLYS
;
A
#
# COMPACT_ATOMS: atom_id res chain seq x y z
N MET A 1 11.99 -10.62 12.77
CA MET A 1 11.09 -9.52 13.23
C MET A 1 10.88 -9.58 14.73
N SER A 2 11.91 -9.30 15.50
CA SER A 2 11.98 -9.55 16.97
C SER A 2 11.01 -8.73 17.86
N ASN A 3 10.26 -7.79 17.31
CA ASN A 3 9.39 -6.91 18.10
C ASN A 3 7.97 -6.77 17.53
N LEU A 4 7.43 -7.82 16.90
CA LEU A 4 6.06 -7.83 16.41
C LEU A 4 5.07 -8.13 17.56
N ASN A 5 4.06 -7.27 17.73
CA ASN A 5 2.99 -7.45 18.70
C ASN A 5 1.68 -7.83 17.96
N LEU A 6 0.88 -8.71 18.57
CA LEU A 6 -0.44 -9.09 18.05
C LEU A 6 -1.36 -7.87 17.82
N ASN A 7 -1.27 -6.86 18.70
CA ASN A 7 -2.04 -5.62 18.55
C ASN A 7 -1.69 -4.85 17.27
N GLU A 8 -0.46 -4.94 16.76
CA GLU A 8 -0.09 -4.32 15.48
C GLU A 8 -0.77 -5.02 14.30
N VAL A 9 -0.82 -6.36 14.33
CA VAL A 9 -1.53 -7.16 13.32
C VAL A 9 -3.03 -6.85 13.34
N LEU A 10 -3.63 -6.74 14.52
CA LEU A 10 -5.03 -6.36 14.70
C LEU A 10 -5.30 -4.96 14.14
N ARG A 11 -4.46 -3.97 14.44
CA ARG A 11 -4.57 -2.60 13.87
C ARG A 11 -4.43 -2.60 12.36
N ALA A 12 -3.50 -3.39 11.81
CA ALA A 12 -3.33 -3.55 10.36
C ALA A 12 -4.57 -4.17 9.72
N TYR A 13 -5.19 -5.19 10.34
CA TYR A 13 -6.46 -5.77 9.90
C TYR A 13 -7.58 -4.74 9.89
N ILE A 14 -7.78 -3.99 10.98
CA ILE A 14 -8.80 -2.94 11.08
C ILE A 14 -8.58 -1.89 9.99
N SER A 15 -7.34 -1.46 9.78
CA SER A 15 -6.98 -0.52 8.72
C SER A 15 -7.23 -1.08 7.32
N CYS A 16 -6.90 -2.35 7.08
CA CYS A 16 -7.15 -3.03 5.82
C CYS A 16 -8.66 -3.17 5.54
N ARG A 17 -9.45 -3.47 6.57
CA ARG A 17 -10.90 -3.65 6.48
C ARG A 17 -11.63 -2.33 6.23
N LYS A 18 -11.14 -1.24 6.76
CA LYS A 18 -11.73 0.09 6.61
C LYS A 18 -11.88 0.44 5.13
N ASN A 19 -13.08 0.86 4.72
CA ASN A 19 -13.42 1.22 3.34
C ASN A 19 -13.36 0.04 2.33
N LYS A 20 -13.31 -1.21 2.78
CA LYS A 20 -13.45 -2.37 1.89
C LYS A 20 -14.92 -2.75 1.72
N ARG A 21 -15.29 -3.06 0.47
CA ARG A 21 -16.56 -3.72 0.18
C ARG A 21 -16.39 -5.21 0.43
N ASN A 22 -17.37 -5.88 0.99
CA ASN A 22 -17.35 -7.30 1.33
C ASN A 22 -16.93 -8.17 0.13
N THR A 23 -15.65 -8.37 -0.05
CA THR A 23 -15.13 -9.28 -1.08
C THR A 23 -15.13 -10.70 -0.55
N VAL A 24 -15.29 -11.69 -1.44
CA VAL A 24 -15.34 -13.11 -1.06
C VAL A 24 -14.14 -13.52 -0.19
N ASN A 25 -12.92 -13.06 -0.54
CA ASN A 25 -11.71 -13.36 0.23
C ASN A 25 -11.72 -12.72 1.62
N GLN A 26 -12.26 -11.51 1.74
CA GLN A 26 -12.44 -10.87 3.04
C GLN A 26 -13.42 -11.65 3.90
N ILE A 27 -14.59 -11.97 3.36
CA ILE A 27 -15.64 -12.72 4.09
C ILE A 27 -15.09 -14.07 4.57
N LYS A 28 -14.41 -14.83 3.69
CA LYS A 28 -13.77 -16.10 4.06
C LYS A 28 -12.76 -15.94 5.22
N PHE A 29 -11.99 -14.88 5.20
CA PHE A 29 -11.04 -14.61 6.29
C PHE A 29 -11.76 -14.23 7.59
N GLU A 30 -12.84 -13.48 7.50
CA GLU A 30 -13.60 -12.98 8.66
C GLU A 30 -14.49 -14.05 9.31
N LEU A 31 -14.85 -15.13 8.63
CA LEU A 31 -15.58 -16.26 9.22
C LEU A 31 -14.84 -16.88 10.42
N ASN A 32 -13.52 -16.80 10.46
CA ASN A 32 -12.70 -17.29 11.56
C ASN A 32 -11.58 -16.30 11.88
N VAL A 33 -11.95 -15.03 12.07
CA VAL A 33 -11.03 -13.90 12.13
C VAL A 33 -10.01 -14.03 13.25
N GLU A 34 -10.41 -14.50 14.42
CA GLU A 34 -9.53 -14.63 15.59
C GLU A 34 -8.39 -15.61 15.32
N ASN A 35 -8.73 -16.82 14.89
CA ASN A 35 -7.74 -17.84 14.55
C ASN A 35 -6.87 -17.43 13.36
N ASN A 36 -7.46 -16.81 12.34
CA ASN A 36 -6.73 -16.36 11.16
C ASN A 36 -5.73 -15.24 11.50
N LEU A 37 -6.08 -14.32 12.38
CA LEU A 37 -5.17 -13.27 12.85
C LEU A 37 -4.07 -13.82 13.76
N TYR A 38 -4.41 -14.75 14.64
CA TYR A 38 -3.42 -15.41 15.50
C TYR A 38 -2.42 -16.23 14.68
N ASN A 39 -2.91 -16.99 13.71
CA ASN A 39 -2.06 -17.75 12.80
C ASN A 39 -1.14 -16.84 11.99
N LEU A 40 -1.69 -15.74 11.42
CA LEU A 40 -0.89 -14.75 10.71
C LEU A 40 0.19 -14.13 11.60
N TYR A 41 -0.16 -13.76 12.83
CA TYR A 41 0.80 -13.26 13.81
C TYR A 41 1.93 -14.27 14.07
N THR A 42 1.57 -15.54 14.28
CA THR A 42 2.52 -16.63 14.54
C THR A 42 3.44 -16.86 13.33
N GLU A 43 2.88 -16.90 12.12
CA GLU A 43 3.66 -17.03 10.90
C GLU A 43 4.67 -15.88 10.72
N LEU A 44 4.24 -14.64 10.99
CA LEU A 44 5.11 -13.47 10.89
C LEU A 44 6.20 -13.46 11.97
N LYS A 45 5.85 -13.86 13.19
CA LYS A 45 6.79 -13.94 14.33
C LYS A 45 7.86 -15.00 14.10
N ASN A 46 7.46 -16.15 13.56
CA ASN A 46 8.35 -17.30 13.31
C ASN A 46 9.05 -17.21 11.93
N GLU A 47 8.82 -16.13 11.17
CA GLU A 47 9.38 -15.91 9.83
C GLU A 47 9.01 -17.01 8.80
N THR A 48 7.90 -17.70 9.06
CA THR A 48 7.35 -18.75 8.19
C THR A 48 6.28 -18.25 7.22
N TYR A 49 5.87 -16.99 7.35
CA TYR A 49 4.88 -16.39 6.45
C TYR A 49 5.33 -16.50 4.99
N ARG A 50 4.36 -16.91 4.12
CA ARG A 50 4.52 -16.90 2.67
C ARG A 50 3.33 -16.18 2.05
N PRO A 51 3.55 -15.28 1.09
CA PRO A 51 2.47 -14.62 0.34
C PRO A 51 1.62 -15.66 -0.40
N GLY A 52 0.31 -15.43 -0.42
CA GLY A 52 -0.63 -16.22 -1.18
C GLY A 52 -0.60 -15.89 -2.68
N ARG A 53 -1.47 -16.56 -3.45
CA ARG A 53 -1.63 -16.29 -4.89
C ARG A 53 -2.45 -15.01 -5.09
N SER A 54 -1.94 -14.11 -5.91
CA SER A 54 -2.70 -12.94 -6.36
C SER A 54 -3.75 -13.35 -7.39
N ILE A 55 -4.89 -12.68 -7.38
CA ILE A 55 -5.92 -12.80 -8.41
C ILE A 55 -5.59 -11.78 -9.49
N CYS A 56 -5.45 -12.25 -10.74
CA CYS A 56 -5.29 -11.38 -11.89
C CYS A 56 -6.65 -11.11 -12.54
N PHE A 57 -6.94 -9.86 -12.84
CA PHE A 57 -8.09 -9.46 -13.64
C PHE A 57 -7.74 -8.29 -14.56
N VAL A 58 -8.45 -8.17 -15.66
CA VAL A 58 -8.21 -7.17 -16.68
C VAL A 58 -9.22 -6.03 -16.55
N VAL A 59 -8.72 -4.81 -16.52
CA VAL A 59 -9.53 -3.59 -16.63
C VAL A 59 -9.31 -2.99 -18.00
N THR A 60 -10.39 -2.76 -18.74
CA THR A 60 -10.35 -2.31 -20.14
C THR A 60 -10.47 -0.79 -20.28
N TYR A 61 -11.11 -0.10 -19.34
CA TYR A 61 -11.32 1.34 -19.37
C TYR A 61 -10.66 2.04 -18.17
N PRO A 62 -10.04 3.23 -18.36
CA PRO A 62 -9.84 3.98 -19.60
C PRO A 62 -8.71 3.42 -20.49
N LYS A 63 -7.92 2.48 -19.98
CA LYS A 63 -6.81 1.83 -20.68
C LYS A 63 -6.71 0.37 -20.22
N LEU A 64 -6.43 -0.53 -21.15
CA LEU A 64 -6.20 -1.94 -20.86
C LEU A 64 -5.08 -2.10 -19.83
N ARG A 65 -5.38 -2.76 -18.71
CA ARG A 65 -4.42 -3.06 -17.63
C ARG A 65 -4.72 -4.40 -17.00
N GLU A 66 -3.70 -5.18 -16.79
CA GLU A 66 -3.74 -6.34 -15.90
C GLU A 66 -3.52 -5.88 -14.47
N ILE A 67 -4.42 -6.27 -13.57
CA ILE A 67 -4.34 -5.92 -12.16
C ILE A 67 -4.18 -7.19 -11.35
N PHE A 68 -3.10 -7.27 -10.59
CA PHE A 68 -2.83 -8.35 -9.65
C PHE A 68 -3.27 -7.93 -8.26
N ALA A 69 -4.38 -8.47 -7.79
CA ALA A 69 -4.90 -8.20 -6.46
C ALA A 69 -4.38 -9.25 -5.47
N ALA A 70 -3.66 -8.80 -4.47
CA ALA A 70 -3.20 -9.65 -3.38
C ALA A 70 -4.38 -10.22 -2.58
N ASP A 71 -4.23 -11.40 -1.99
CA ASP A 71 -5.20 -11.99 -1.08
C ASP A 71 -5.45 -11.08 0.14
N PHE A 72 -6.58 -11.25 0.81
CA PHE A 72 -6.93 -10.40 1.95
C PHE A 72 -5.93 -10.52 3.10
N LYS A 73 -5.43 -11.73 3.39
CA LYS A 73 -4.36 -11.97 4.36
C LYS A 73 -3.09 -11.17 4.03
N ASP A 74 -2.67 -11.17 2.77
CA ASP A 74 -1.47 -10.46 2.33
C ASP A 74 -1.64 -8.94 2.39
N ARG A 75 -2.86 -8.45 2.13
CA ARG A 75 -3.16 -7.02 2.31
C ARG A 75 -3.03 -6.57 3.76
N ILE A 76 -3.36 -7.42 4.74
CA ILE A 76 -3.11 -7.10 6.15
C ILE A 76 -1.60 -6.93 6.39
N VAL A 77 -0.78 -7.80 5.83
CA VAL A 77 0.69 -7.68 5.92
C VAL A 77 1.18 -6.40 5.22
N HIS A 78 0.63 -6.06 4.05
CA HIS A 78 0.97 -4.78 3.40
C HIS A 78 0.62 -3.58 4.28
N HIS A 79 -0.54 -3.56 4.93
CA HIS A 79 -0.91 -2.49 5.86
C HIS A 79 0.03 -2.43 7.07
N LEU A 80 0.46 -3.58 7.60
CA LEU A 80 1.41 -3.66 8.70
C LEU A 80 2.78 -3.07 8.30
N LEU A 81 3.29 -3.46 7.12
CA LEU A 81 4.56 -2.94 6.59
C LEU A 81 4.50 -1.43 6.36
N VAL A 82 3.45 -0.96 5.71
CA VAL A 82 3.26 0.48 5.45
C VAL A 82 3.21 1.25 6.76
N ALA A 83 2.45 0.79 7.76
CA ALA A 83 2.36 1.46 9.07
C ALA A 83 3.70 1.59 9.79
N ARG A 84 4.64 0.64 9.57
CA ARG A 84 6.00 0.69 10.14
C ARG A 84 6.94 1.58 9.33
N LEU A 85 6.79 1.61 8.01
CA LEU A 85 7.66 2.37 7.10
C LEU A 85 7.27 3.84 7.00
N GLU A 86 5.96 4.14 7.04
CA GLU A 86 5.42 5.49 6.84
C GLU A 86 6.09 6.56 7.73
N PRO A 87 6.26 6.37 9.07
CA PRO A 87 6.87 7.38 9.92
C PRO A 87 8.32 7.70 9.56
N TYR A 88 9.02 6.71 8.97
CA TYR A 88 10.39 6.87 8.53
C TYR A 88 10.47 7.67 7.23
N TYR A 89 9.64 7.33 6.24
CA TYR A 89 9.63 7.99 4.94
C TYR A 89 9.01 9.37 4.99
N GLU A 90 7.98 9.61 5.82
CA GLU A 90 7.35 10.93 5.98
C GLU A 90 8.36 12.04 6.35
N LYS A 91 9.38 11.70 7.12
CA LYS A 91 10.45 12.63 7.49
C LYS A 91 11.42 12.94 6.35
N ARG A 92 11.46 12.12 5.31
CA ARG A 92 12.39 12.21 4.18
C ARG A 92 11.77 12.74 2.90
N PHE A 93 10.46 12.63 2.77
CA PHE A 93 9.76 13.14 1.60
C PHE A 93 9.91 14.66 1.48
N ILE A 94 10.17 15.11 0.26
CA ILE A 94 10.14 16.55 -0.05
C ILE A 94 8.74 17.11 0.27
N TYR A 95 8.68 18.40 0.61
CA TYR A 95 7.43 19.04 0.99
C TYR A 95 6.34 18.89 -0.07
N ASP A 96 6.67 19.03 -1.34
CA ASP A 96 5.72 19.00 -2.48
C ASP A 96 5.47 17.59 -3.03
N SER A 97 5.68 16.53 -2.25
CA SER A 97 5.20 15.17 -2.53
C SER A 97 3.77 15.01 -2.00
N TYR A 98 2.81 14.55 -2.85
CA TYR A 98 1.39 14.53 -2.53
C TYR A 98 0.72 13.16 -2.64
N ALA A 99 1.36 12.17 -3.27
CA ALA A 99 0.78 10.85 -3.49
C ALA A 99 0.77 10.02 -2.20
N CYS A 100 -0.41 9.51 -1.84
CA CYS A 100 -0.62 8.57 -0.73
C CYS A 100 -0.10 9.04 0.64
N ARG A 101 0.03 10.35 0.86
CA ARG A 101 0.50 10.92 2.12
C ARG A 101 -0.66 11.49 2.95
N LYS A 102 -0.55 11.35 4.28
CA LYS A 102 -1.51 11.93 5.22
C LYS A 102 -1.57 13.45 5.06
N ASP A 103 -2.77 14.00 5.11
CA ASP A 103 -3.04 15.44 4.96
C ASP A 103 -2.51 16.11 3.68
N LYS A 104 -2.14 15.31 2.66
CA LYS A 104 -1.77 15.73 1.31
C LYS A 104 -2.89 15.37 0.32
N GLY A 105 -2.60 14.76 -0.78
CA GLY A 105 -3.56 14.28 -1.77
C GLY A 105 -3.75 15.21 -2.96
N ALA A 106 -4.53 14.76 -3.94
CA ALA A 106 -4.68 15.42 -5.25
C ALA A 106 -5.18 16.87 -5.16
N HIS A 107 -6.14 17.16 -4.30
CA HIS A 107 -6.68 18.53 -4.18
C HIS A 107 -5.60 19.54 -3.71
N LYS A 108 -4.81 19.15 -2.71
CA LYS A 108 -3.72 20.02 -2.24
C LYS A 108 -2.60 20.16 -3.28
N ALA A 109 -2.32 19.09 -4.03
CA ALA A 109 -1.39 19.13 -5.16
C ALA A 109 -1.84 20.15 -6.21
N VAL A 110 -3.10 20.12 -6.61
CA VAL A 110 -3.66 21.06 -7.60
C VAL A 110 -3.59 22.50 -7.10
N LEU A 111 -3.95 22.76 -5.84
CA LEU A 111 -3.86 24.11 -5.26
C LEU A 111 -2.41 24.61 -5.23
N ARG A 112 -1.48 23.73 -4.92
CA ARG A 112 -0.04 24.06 -4.90
C ARG A 112 0.48 24.32 -6.32
N LEU A 113 0.13 23.47 -7.27
CA LEU A 113 0.47 23.64 -8.69
C LEU A 113 -0.06 24.97 -9.22
N ARG A 114 -1.34 25.31 -8.91
CA ARG A 114 -1.94 26.60 -9.29
C ARG A 114 -1.12 27.80 -8.77
N LYS A 115 -0.57 27.71 -7.55
CA LYS A 115 0.30 28.78 -7.02
C LYS A 115 1.58 28.91 -7.82
N PHE A 116 2.24 27.81 -8.17
CA PHE A 116 3.45 27.81 -9.00
C PHE A 116 3.17 28.32 -10.43
N SER A 117 2.08 27.89 -11.05
CA SER A 117 1.70 28.31 -12.42
C SER A 117 1.41 29.80 -12.54
N ARG A 118 1.02 30.47 -11.44
CA ARG A 118 0.85 31.94 -11.42
C ARG A 118 2.17 32.69 -11.36
N GLN A 119 3.25 32.04 -10.91
CA GLN A 119 4.55 32.66 -10.71
C GLN A 119 5.55 32.33 -11.82
N ASN A 120 5.27 31.29 -12.63
CA ASN A 120 6.17 30.79 -13.65
C ASN A 120 5.46 30.66 -15.01
N LYS A 121 6.12 31.08 -16.08
CA LYS A 121 5.62 31.01 -17.44
C LYS A 121 5.68 29.62 -18.07
N TYR A 122 6.62 28.79 -17.62
CA TYR A 122 6.91 27.48 -18.20
C TYR A 122 6.77 26.39 -17.13
N TYR A 123 6.43 25.20 -17.56
CA TYR A 123 6.42 24.00 -16.73
C TYR A 123 7.02 22.83 -17.50
N LEU A 124 7.61 21.90 -16.77
CA LEU A 124 8.08 20.62 -17.31
C LEU A 124 7.32 19.50 -16.61
N GLN A 125 6.74 18.61 -17.39
CA GLN A 125 6.10 17.39 -16.90
C GLN A 125 6.99 16.20 -17.23
N ILE A 126 7.34 15.41 -16.23
CA ILE A 126 8.14 14.19 -16.37
C ILE A 126 7.36 13.02 -15.78
N ASP A 127 7.39 11.88 -16.43
CA ASP A 127 6.82 10.63 -15.94
C ASP A 127 7.79 9.47 -16.17
N VAL A 128 7.86 8.55 -15.20
CA VAL A 128 8.75 7.38 -15.30
C VAL A 128 7.98 6.25 -15.99
N LYS A 129 8.39 5.93 -17.21
CA LYS A 129 7.78 4.84 -17.97
C LYS A 129 7.97 3.51 -17.24
N ASN A 130 6.86 2.78 -17.08
CA ASN A 130 6.86 1.42 -16.49
C ASN A 130 7.53 1.34 -15.10
N PHE A 131 7.37 2.34 -14.26
CA PHE A 131 8.07 2.46 -12.96
C PHE A 131 8.08 1.13 -12.19
N PHE A 132 6.91 0.54 -11.89
CA PHE A 132 6.83 -0.67 -11.05
C PHE A 132 7.46 -1.91 -11.68
N THR A 133 7.46 -2.03 -13.00
CA THR A 133 8.04 -3.18 -13.71
C THR A 133 9.53 -3.00 -13.99
N SER A 134 10.05 -1.77 -13.89
CA SER A 134 11.45 -1.44 -14.12
C SER A 134 12.30 -1.35 -12.84
N ILE A 135 11.69 -1.48 -11.66
CA ILE A 135 12.43 -1.48 -10.40
C ILE A 135 13.37 -2.69 -10.35
N ASP A 136 14.66 -2.40 -10.21
CA ASP A 136 15.65 -3.44 -9.94
C ASP A 136 15.49 -3.95 -8.50
N LYS A 137 15.13 -5.23 -8.38
CA LYS A 137 14.89 -5.86 -7.08
C LYS A 137 16.15 -5.98 -6.25
N ASN A 138 17.33 -6.14 -6.87
CA ASN A 138 18.60 -6.25 -6.15
C ASN A 138 18.92 -4.92 -5.47
N SER A 139 18.76 -3.81 -6.18
CA SER A 139 18.92 -2.47 -5.61
C SER A 139 17.90 -2.11 -4.53
N LEU A 140 16.72 -2.76 -4.56
CA LEU A 140 15.69 -2.55 -3.54
C LEU A 140 16.01 -3.28 -2.22
N TYR A 141 16.75 -4.41 -2.28
CA TYR A 141 17.09 -5.24 -1.12
C TYR A 141 18.51 -5.03 -0.58
N SER A 142 19.31 -4.20 -1.24
CA SER A 142 20.64 -3.77 -0.77
C SER A 142 20.54 -2.64 0.26
#